data_f4e409d279273a40282a1a85caa645f1
#
_entry.id   f4e409d279273a40282a1a85caa645f1
#
_cell.length_a   1.000
_cell.length_b   1.000
_cell.length_c   1.000
_cell.angle_alpha   90.00
_cell.angle_beta   90.00
_cell.angle_gamma   90.00
#
_symmetry.space_group_name_H-M   'P 1'
#
loop_
_entity.id
_entity.type
_entity.pdbx_description
1 polymer ?
#
loop_
_entity_poly.entity_id
_entity_poly.type
_entity_poly.pdbx_seq_one_letter_code
_entity_poly.pdbx_strand_id
1 'polypeptide(L)'
;MSFHRILVAVDGSRHSDMALAHAIELARDGNARLTILTATPSPPGVALTGPAAAAIAATAAGIDHDFDAILREAVDRVPDDLPVTTVHASGPPAQAILSEVERGDHDLIVMGSRGLGLARALMGSVSHRVLRHAPAAVLIVHAEGEPDADAPETAGQAGRGASVSR
;
A
#
# COMPACT_ATOMS: atom_id res chain seq x y z
N MET A 1 -12.19 -19.91 -3.54
CA MET A 1 -11.57 -19.16 -4.63
C MET A 1 -10.08 -19.25 -4.41
N SER A 2 -9.31 -19.60 -5.43
CA SER A 2 -7.86 -19.73 -5.38
C SER A 2 -7.27 -18.65 -6.28
N PHE A 3 -6.36 -17.84 -5.75
CA PHE A 3 -5.57 -16.87 -6.52
C PHE A 3 -4.27 -17.52 -6.96
N HIS A 4 -3.75 -17.14 -8.14
CA HIS A 4 -2.56 -17.73 -8.74
C HIS A 4 -1.44 -16.72 -8.97
N ARG A 5 -1.77 -15.46 -9.12
CA ARG A 5 -0.83 -14.36 -9.36
C ARG A 5 -1.23 -13.16 -8.52
N ILE A 6 -0.55 -13.00 -7.40
CA ILE A 6 -0.84 -11.96 -6.42
C ILE A 6 0.16 -10.82 -6.60
N LEU A 7 -0.34 -9.59 -6.72
CA LEU A 7 0.46 -8.39 -6.66
C LEU A 7 0.26 -7.71 -5.31
N VAL A 8 1.35 -7.38 -4.62
CA VAL A 8 1.32 -6.55 -3.42
C VAL A 8 2.06 -5.24 -3.65
N ALA A 9 1.42 -4.12 -3.30
CA ALA A 9 2.03 -2.80 -3.38
C ALA A 9 2.60 -2.38 -2.03
N VAL A 10 3.89 -2.01 -2.01
CA VAL A 10 4.63 -1.59 -0.81
C VAL A 10 5.20 -0.20 -0.96
N ASP A 11 5.13 0.60 0.11
CA ASP A 11 5.65 1.96 0.19
C ASP A 11 6.39 2.26 1.50
N GLY A 12 6.67 1.22 2.31
CA GLY A 12 7.33 1.35 3.61
C GLY A 12 6.41 1.81 4.73
N SER A 13 5.11 1.99 4.49
CA SER A 13 4.14 2.29 5.54
C SER A 13 3.74 1.04 6.31
N ARG A 14 3.30 1.21 7.57
CA ARG A 14 2.77 0.12 8.39
C ARG A 14 1.63 -0.64 7.71
N HIS A 15 0.77 0.05 6.97
CA HIS A 15 -0.33 -0.57 6.24
C HIS A 15 0.18 -1.45 5.08
N SER A 16 1.22 -1.01 4.37
CA SER A 16 1.85 -1.82 3.32
C SER A 16 2.60 -3.02 3.88
N ASP A 17 3.18 -2.90 5.07
CA ASP A 17 3.84 -4.02 5.76
C ASP A 17 2.85 -5.12 6.13
N MET A 18 1.68 -4.75 6.62
CA MET A 18 0.61 -5.71 6.90
C MET A 18 0.04 -6.31 5.61
N ALA A 19 -0.10 -5.50 4.56
CA ALA A 19 -0.52 -5.99 3.25
C ALA A 19 0.46 -7.03 2.70
N LEU A 20 1.77 -6.82 2.86
CA LEU A 20 2.79 -7.79 2.47
C LEU A 20 2.66 -9.10 3.26
N ALA A 21 2.46 -9.04 4.57
CA ALA A 21 2.28 -10.23 5.39
C ALA A 21 1.08 -11.07 4.92
N HIS A 22 -0.08 -10.43 4.70
CA HIS A 22 -1.26 -11.13 4.17
C HIS A 22 -1.05 -11.68 2.75
N ALA A 23 -0.34 -10.93 1.88
CA ALA A 23 -0.04 -11.40 0.53
C ALA A 23 0.84 -12.66 0.55
N ILE A 24 1.83 -12.73 1.44
CA ILE A 24 2.69 -13.90 1.64
C ILE A 24 1.87 -15.11 2.11
N GLU A 25 0.99 -14.94 3.11
CA GLU A 25 0.12 -15.99 3.61
C GLU A 25 -0.79 -16.52 2.49
N LEU A 26 -1.49 -15.64 1.78
CA LEU A 26 -2.37 -16.02 0.68
C LEU A 26 -1.62 -16.72 -0.47
N ALA A 27 -0.41 -16.26 -0.78
CA ALA A 27 0.42 -16.87 -1.83
C ALA A 27 0.87 -18.28 -1.44
N ARG A 28 1.25 -18.51 -0.18
CA ARG A 28 1.61 -19.85 0.32
C ARG A 28 0.43 -20.80 0.33
N ASP A 29 -0.70 -20.36 0.86
CA ASP A 29 -1.90 -21.18 0.98
C ASP A 29 -2.48 -21.56 -0.40
N GLY A 30 -2.40 -20.65 -1.36
CA GLY A 30 -2.88 -20.82 -2.73
C GLY A 30 -1.84 -21.40 -3.71
N ASN A 31 -0.59 -21.61 -3.28
CA ASN A 31 0.54 -21.93 -4.16
C ASN A 31 0.64 -20.94 -5.34
N ALA A 32 0.46 -19.65 -5.04
CA ALA A 32 0.45 -18.56 -6.00
C ALA A 32 1.85 -17.96 -6.17
N ARG A 33 2.06 -17.24 -7.28
CA ARG A 33 3.25 -16.40 -7.49
C ARG A 33 3.00 -15.03 -6.89
N LEU A 34 4.00 -14.50 -6.19
CA LEU A 34 3.94 -13.18 -5.56
C LEU A 34 4.74 -12.18 -6.39
N THR A 35 4.13 -11.03 -6.70
CA THR A 35 4.83 -9.87 -7.24
C THR A 35 4.79 -8.75 -6.21
N ILE A 36 5.96 -8.26 -5.81
CA ILE A 36 6.09 -7.11 -4.91
C ILE A 36 6.41 -5.89 -5.77
N LEU A 37 5.55 -4.88 -5.70
CA LEU A 37 5.70 -3.65 -6.46
C LEU A 37 5.89 -2.46 -5.52
N THR A 38 6.90 -1.65 -5.80
CA THR A 38 7.02 -0.28 -5.29
C THR A 38 7.02 0.71 -6.43
N ALA A 39 6.55 1.94 -6.18
CA ALA A 39 6.47 2.97 -7.19
C ALA A 39 7.03 4.29 -6.65
N THR A 40 8.09 4.79 -7.28
CA THR A 40 8.65 6.11 -7.00
C THR A 40 7.86 7.18 -7.75
N PRO A 41 7.26 8.15 -7.05
CA PRO A 41 6.62 9.28 -7.71
C PRO A 41 7.62 10.02 -8.59
N SER A 42 7.41 10.04 -9.90
CA SER A 42 8.23 10.87 -10.78
C SER A 42 7.96 12.35 -10.51
N PRO A 43 8.98 13.19 -10.37
CA PRO A 43 8.76 14.62 -10.35
C PRO A 43 8.05 15.05 -11.64
N PRO A 44 7.14 16.06 -11.58
CA PRO A 44 6.50 16.56 -12.78
C PRO A 44 7.60 16.99 -13.77
N GLY A 45 7.47 16.53 -15.01
CA GLY A 45 8.46 16.71 -16.08
C GLY A 45 8.67 18.17 -16.49
N VAL A 46 9.27 18.94 -15.61
CA VAL A 46 9.77 20.29 -15.93
C VAL A 46 11.17 20.08 -16.47
N ALA A 47 11.37 20.43 -17.73
CA ALA A 47 12.69 20.47 -18.33
C ALA A 47 13.50 21.61 -17.66
N LEU A 48 14.15 21.29 -16.55
CA LEU A 48 15.05 22.19 -15.85
C LEU A 48 16.45 22.00 -16.38
N THR A 49 17.17 23.11 -16.57
CA THR A 49 18.58 23.14 -16.95
C THR A 49 19.37 23.88 -15.88
N GLY A 50 20.66 23.60 -15.77
CA GLY A 50 21.55 24.26 -14.83
C GLY A 50 21.59 23.67 -13.43
N PRO A 51 22.10 24.41 -12.41
CA PRO A 51 22.31 23.89 -11.04
C PRO A 51 21.04 23.38 -10.35
N ALA A 52 19.88 23.97 -10.68
CA ALA A 52 18.58 23.54 -10.14
C ALA A 52 18.20 22.14 -10.63
N ALA A 53 18.51 21.82 -11.89
CA ALA A 53 18.28 20.48 -12.44
C ALA A 53 19.14 19.42 -11.75
N ALA A 54 20.40 19.75 -11.44
CA ALA A 54 21.30 18.86 -10.73
C ALA A 54 20.82 18.60 -9.29
N ALA A 55 20.31 19.61 -8.59
CA ALA A 55 19.76 19.45 -7.24
C ALA A 55 18.50 18.56 -7.23
N ILE A 56 17.60 18.73 -8.20
CA ILE A 56 16.41 17.91 -8.33
C ILE A 56 16.78 16.47 -8.69
N ALA A 57 17.74 16.27 -9.60
CA ALA A 57 18.21 14.94 -9.95
C ALA A 57 18.85 14.22 -8.75
N ALA A 58 19.63 14.91 -7.92
CA ALA A 58 20.21 14.35 -6.70
C ALA A 58 19.14 13.95 -5.69
N THR A 59 18.10 14.76 -5.52
CA THR A 59 16.97 14.45 -4.64
C THR A 59 16.18 13.26 -5.17
N ALA A 60 15.93 13.19 -6.47
CA ALA A 60 15.24 12.07 -7.10
C ALA A 60 16.03 10.76 -6.93
N ALA A 61 17.35 10.79 -7.11
CA ALA A 61 18.22 9.63 -6.89
C ALA A 61 18.21 9.16 -5.43
N GLY A 62 18.12 10.08 -4.46
CA GLY A 62 17.95 9.72 -3.04
C GLY A 62 16.63 9.04 -2.77
N ILE A 63 15.54 9.55 -3.35
CA ILE A 63 14.21 8.95 -3.24
C ILE A 63 14.17 7.55 -3.86
N ASP A 64 14.73 7.36 -5.05
CA ASP A 64 14.81 6.04 -5.70
C ASP A 64 15.58 5.04 -4.84
N HIS A 65 16.67 5.47 -4.19
CA HIS A 65 17.42 4.62 -3.28
C HIS A 65 16.61 4.17 -2.05
N ASP A 66 15.77 5.04 -1.52
CA ASP A 66 14.87 4.71 -0.39
C ASP A 66 13.82 3.67 -0.81
N PHE A 67 13.26 3.78 -2.02
CA PHE A 67 12.30 2.82 -2.54
C PHE A 67 12.94 1.47 -2.88
N ASP A 68 14.18 1.45 -3.35
CA ASP A 68 14.95 0.20 -3.53
C ASP A 68 15.25 -0.48 -2.19
N ALA A 69 15.45 0.28 -1.12
CA ALA A 69 15.62 -0.27 0.22
C ALA A 69 14.32 -0.90 0.73
N ILE A 70 13.18 -0.24 0.56
CA ILE A 70 11.85 -0.77 0.88
C ILE A 70 11.59 -2.09 0.16
N LEU A 71 11.93 -2.15 -1.14
CA LEU A 71 11.73 -3.36 -1.94
C LEU A 71 12.60 -4.52 -1.46
N ARG A 72 13.87 -4.26 -1.12
CA ARG A 72 14.78 -5.27 -0.56
C ARG A 72 14.29 -5.78 0.79
N GLU A 73 13.90 -4.89 1.70
CA GLU A 73 13.36 -5.27 2.99
C GLU A 73 12.06 -6.09 2.86
N ALA A 74 11.23 -5.76 1.89
CA ALA A 74 10.03 -6.54 1.60
C ALA A 74 10.37 -7.96 1.11
N VAL A 75 11.39 -8.11 0.26
CA VAL A 75 11.86 -9.42 -0.23
C VAL A 75 12.48 -10.25 0.89
N ASP A 76 13.24 -9.65 1.79
CA ASP A 76 13.87 -10.34 2.93
C ASP A 76 12.83 -10.98 3.89
N ARG A 77 11.58 -10.53 3.82
CA ARG A 77 10.46 -11.09 4.60
C ARG A 77 9.75 -12.24 3.90
N VAL A 78 10.03 -12.46 2.62
CA VAL A 78 9.42 -13.55 1.84
C VAL A 78 10.18 -14.85 2.10
N PRO A 79 9.48 -15.96 2.44
CA PRO A 79 10.12 -17.26 2.58
C PRO A 79 10.78 -17.74 1.28
N ASP A 80 11.92 -18.43 1.39
CA ASP A 80 12.71 -18.91 0.25
C ASP A 80 11.95 -19.87 -0.68
N ASP A 81 10.93 -20.54 -0.16
CA ASP A 81 10.10 -21.49 -0.90
C ASP A 81 8.99 -20.83 -1.75
N LEU A 82 8.78 -19.51 -1.59
CA LEU A 82 7.75 -18.79 -2.32
C LEU A 82 8.33 -18.09 -3.56
N PRO A 83 7.85 -18.41 -4.78
CA PRO A 83 8.29 -17.69 -5.99
C PRO A 83 7.89 -16.21 -5.93
N VAL A 84 8.88 -15.32 -5.91
CA VAL A 84 8.68 -13.88 -5.85
C VAL A 84 9.31 -13.17 -7.03
N THR A 85 8.63 -12.16 -7.54
CA THR A 85 9.13 -11.21 -8.54
C THR A 85 9.04 -9.80 -7.96
N THR A 86 10.04 -8.97 -8.22
CA THR A 86 10.06 -7.57 -7.77
C THR A 86 9.91 -6.62 -8.93
N VAL A 87 9.16 -5.54 -8.73
CA VAL A 87 8.95 -4.48 -9.71
C VAL A 87 9.15 -3.13 -9.03
N HIS A 88 10.15 -2.39 -9.52
CA HIS A 88 10.29 -0.98 -9.18
C HIS A 88 9.79 -0.15 -10.36
N ALA A 89 8.70 0.57 -10.17
CA ALA A 89 8.08 1.40 -11.20
C ALA A 89 8.31 2.89 -10.91
N SER A 90 8.48 3.69 -11.95
CA SER A 90 8.52 5.15 -11.84
C SER A 90 7.19 5.74 -12.29
N GLY A 91 6.68 6.73 -11.58
CA GLY A 91 5.46 7.44 -11.95
C GLY A 91 4.37 7.38 -10.89
N PRO A 92 3.12 7.76 -11.24
CA PRO A 92 2.00 7.77 -10.31
C PRO A 92 1.71 6.35 -9.78
N PRO A 93 1.75 6.10 -8.46
CA PRO A 93 1.68 4.74 -7.90
C PRO A 93 0.44 3.95 -8.33
N ALA A 94 -0.73 4.58 -8.35
CA ALA A 94 -1.96 3.88 -8.78
C ALA A 94 -1.90 3.43 -10.24
N GLN A 95 -1.28 4.24 -11.12
CA GLN A 95 -1.12 3.88 -12.53
C GLN A 95 -0.09 2.76 -12.69
N ALA A 96 1.01 2.82 -11.97
CA ALA A 96 2.03 1.76 -11.96
C ALA A 96 1.44 0.41 -11.53
N ILE A 97 0.65 0.40 -10.46
CA ILE A 97 -0.05 -0.80 -9.98
C ILE A 97 -0.99 -1.36 -11.06
N LEU A 98 -1.87 -0.53 -11.61
CA LEU A 98 -2.85 -0.96 -12.61
C LEU A 98 -2.18 -1.50 -13.88
N SER A 99 -1.14 -0.82 -14.37
CA SER A 99 -0.38 -1.26 -15.56
C SER A 99 0.32 -2.60 -15.31
N GLU A 100 0.87 -2.81 -14.11
CA GLU A 100 1.52 -4.07 -13.77
C GLU A 100 0.52 -5.22 -13.62
N VAL A 101 -0.66 -4.95 -13.07
CA VAL A 101 -1.74 -5.95 -12.97
C VAL A 101 -2.12 -6.48 -14.34
N GLU A 102 -2.31 -5.60 -15.32
CA GLU A 102 -2.62 -5.99 -16.69
C GLU A 102 -1.46 -6.72 -17.37
N ARG A 103 -0.23 -6.20 -17.21
CA ARG A 103 0.97 -6.77 -17.83
C ARG A 103 1.31 -8.18 -17.30
N GLY A 104 1.14 -8.38 -16.00
CA GLY A 104 1.46 -9.64 -15.31
C GLY A 104 0.27 -10.58 -15.19
N ASP A 105 -0.91 -10.19 -15.68
CA ASP A 105 -2.15 -10.98 -15.63
C ASP A 105 -2.46 -11.42 -14.18
N HIS A 106 -2.34 -10.47 -13.24
CA HIS A 106 -2.57 -10.71 -11.82
C HIS A 106 -4.07 -10.81 -11.53
N ASP A 107 -4.45 -11.76 -10.68
CA ASP A 107 -5.85 -12.03 -10.30
C ASP A 107 -6.21 -11.45 -8.91
N LEU A 108 -5.21 -11.04 -8.12
CA LEU A 108 -5.39 -10.35 -6.85
C LEU A 108 -4.38 -9.22 -6.67
N ILE A 109 -4.87 -8.07 -6.21
CA ILE A 109 -4.06 -6.95 -5.71
C ILE A 109 -4.23 -6.90 -4.19
N VAL A 110 -3.11 -6.85 -3.45
CA VAL A 110 -3.10 -6.63 -2.00
C VAL A 110 -2.40 -5.30 -1.73
N MET A 111 -3.01 -4.43 -0.95
CA MET A 111 -2.41 -3.14 -0.62
C MET A 111 -2.94 -2.59 0.69
N GLY A 112 -2.16 -1.71 1.31
CA GLY A 112 -2.58 -0.98 2.49
C GLY A 112 -3.73 -0.01 2.20
N SER A 113 -4.59 0.21 3.17
CA SER A 113 -5.66 1.21 3.07
C SER A 113 -5.12 2.63 2.94
N ARG A 114 -3.92 2.88 3.49
CA ARG A 114 -3.19 4.16 3.48
C ARG A 114 -1.73 3.89 3.14
N GLY A 115 -1.01 4.94 2.71
CA GLY A 115 0.43 4.94 2.52
C GLY A 115 1.11 5.95 3.44
N LEU A 116 2.29 6.45 3.07
CA LEU A 116 3.08 7.43 3.82
C LEU A 116 2.40 8.81 3.95
N GLY A 117 1.25 9.04 3.34
CA GLY A 117 0.53 10.31 3.40
C GLY A 117 -0.10 10.59 4.76
N LEU A 118 -0.09 11.86 5.18
CA LEU A 118 -0.62 12.34 6.47
C LEU A 118 -2.16 12.52 6.49
N ALA A 119 -2.87 12.13 5.45
CA ALA A 119 -4.31 12.33 5.38
C ALA A 119 -5.06 11.43 6.38
N ARG A 120 -5.92 12.05 7.18
CA ARG A 120 -6.83 11.36 8.13
C ARG A 120 -8.01 10.64 7.44
N ALA A 121 -7.98 10.49 6.11
CA ALA A 121 -9.02 9.79 5.39
C ALA A 121 -8.98 8.28 5.66
N LEU A 122 -10.12 7.64 5.71
CA LEU A 122 -10.26 6.19 5.87
C LEU A 122 -9.51 5.39 4.81
N MET A 123 -9.37 5.95 3.61
CA MET A 123 -8.67 5.33 2.49
C MET A 123 -7.78 6.34 1.77
N GLY A 124 -6.55 5.93 1.42
CA GLY A 124 -5.60 6.75 0.67
C GLY A 124 -6.04 6.95 -0.79
N SER A 125 -5.53 8.00 -1.42
CA SER A 125 -5.84 8.34 -2.82
C SER A 125 -5.43 7.24 -3.81
N VAL A 126 -4.32 6.54 -3.54
CA VAL A 126 -3.83 5.42 -4.35
C VAL A 126 -4.79 4.24 -4.25
N SER A 127 -5.12 3.81 -3.02
CA SER A 127 -6.01 2.68 -2.75
C SER A 127 -7.40 2.91 -3.34
N HIS A 128 -7.94 4.12 -3.17
CA HIS A 128 -9.23 4.49 -3.76
C HIS A 128 -9.20 4.43 -5.30
N ARG A 129 -8.12 4.90 -5.92
CA ARG A 129 -7.99 4.89 -7.39
C ARG A 129 -7.82 3.47 -7.93
N VAL A 130 -7.01 2.64 -7.28
CA VAL A 130 -6.85 1.22 -7.64
C VAL A 130 -8.18 0.49 -7.52
N LEU A 131 -8.88 0.61 -6.40
CA LEU A 131 -10.16 -0.06 -6.17
C LEU A 131 -11.22 0.26 -7.25
N ARG A 132 -11.20 1.50 -7.78
CA ARG A 132 -12.16 1.91 -8.83
C ARG A 132 -11.83 1.41 -10.22
N HIS A 133 -10.58 1.07 -10.52
CA HIS A 133 -10.12 0.81 -11.88
C HIS A 133 -9.45 -0.56 -12.04
N ALA A 134 -9.29 -1.32 -10.96
CA ALA A 134 -8.63 -2.61 -11.04
C ALA A 134 -9.45 -3.62 -11.87
N PRO A 135 -8.81 -4.32 -12.81
CA PRO A 135 -9.44 -5.43 -13.53
C PRO A 135 -9.44 -6.75 -12.75
N ALA A 136 -8.80 -6.77 -11.57
CA ALA A 136 -8.62 -7.91 -10.69
C ALA A 136 -9.29 -7.69 -9.32
N ALA A 137 -9.37 -8.73 -8.50
CA ALA A 137 -9.80 -8.59 -7.10
C ALA A 137 -8.85 -7.68 -6.33
N VAL A 138 -9.37 -6.91 -5.36
CA VAL A 138 -8.56 -6.00 -4.53
C VAL A 138 -8.82 -6.30 -3.05
N LEU A 139 -7.76 -6.61 -2.32
CA LEU A 139 -7.75 -6.74 -0.87
C LEU A 139 -7.10 -5.49 -0.26
N ILE A 140 -7.89 -4.74 0.51
CA ILE A 140 -7.42 -3.58 1.25
C ILE A 140 -7.15 -3.97 2.69
N VAL A 141 -5.92 -3.76 3.15
CA VAL A 141 -5.48 -4.11 4.50
C VAL A 141 -5.38 -2.87 5.37
N HIS A 142 -6.00 -2.89 6.54
CA HIS A 142 -5.90 -1.86 7.56
C HIS A 142 -4.90 -2.27 8.62
N ALA A 143 -4.05 -1.35 9.06
CA ALA A 143 -3.22 -1.59 10.23
C ALA A 143 -4.08 -1.48 11.50
N GLU A 144 -4.09 -2.53 12.32
CA GLU A 144 -4.79 -2.52 13.60
C GLU A 144 -4.22 -1.47 14.55
N GLY A 145 -5.09 -0.80 15.30
CA GLY A 145 -4.73 0.15 16.37
C GLY A 145 -4.78 1.62 15.98
N GLU A 146 -5.21 1.99 14.77
CA GLU A 146 -5.65 3.35 14.50
C GLU A 146 -7.16 3.46 14.76
N PRO A 147 -7.61 4.40 15.63
CA PRO A 147 -9.04 4.60 15.86
C PRO A 147 -9.70 4.99 14.55
N ASP A 148 -10.79 4.30 14.19
CA ASP A 148 -11.66 4.72 13.10
C ASP A 148 -12.10 6.17 13.36
N ALA A 149 -11.69 7.09 12.49
CA ALA A 149 -12.04 8.49 12.61
C ALA A 149 -13.56 8.74 12.48
N ASP A 150 -14.32 7.69 12.17
CA ASP A 150 -15.79 7.69 11.98
C ASP A 150 -16.53 6.71 12.90
N ALA A 151 -15.89 6.18 13.93
CA ALA A 151 -16.63 5.49 14.97
C ALA A 151 -17.55 6.51 15.65
N PRO A 152 -18.90 6.36 15.59
CA PRO A 152 -19.79 7.29 16.31
C PRO A 152 -19.43 7.24 17.78
N GLU A 153 -19.11 8.40 18.38
CA GLU A 153 -18.98 8.53 19.82
C GLU A 153 -20.24 7.94 20.44
N THR A 154 -20.14 6.76 21.00
CA THR A 154 -21.17 6.21 21.88
C THR A 154 -21.22 7.14 23.07
N ALA A 155 -22.15 8.11 23.01
CA ALA A 155 -22.47 9.00 24.11
C ALA A 155 -22.71 8.16 25.35
N GLY A 156 -21.77 8.21 26.27
CA GLY A 156 -21.88 7.61 27.59
C GLY A 156 -23.16 8.15 28.26
N GLN A 157 -24.17 7.31 28.33
CA GLN A 157 -25.32 7.57 29.17
C GLN A 157 -24.85 7.58 30.63
N ALA A 158 -24.56 8.78 31.10
CA ALA A 158 -24.46 9.05 32.51
C ALA A 158 -25.81 8.76 33.15
N GLY A 159 -25.91 7.59 33.80
CA GLY A 159 -27.01 7.24 34.68
C GLY A 159 -27.12 8.28 35.80
N ARG A 160 -28.10 9.15 35.73
CA ARG A 160 -28.53 9.96 36.87
C ARG A 160 -29.35 9.06 37.78
N GLY A 161 -28.73 8.59 38.85
CA GLY A 161 -29.42 8.05 39.98
C GLY A 161 -30.33 9.12 40.60
N ALA A 162 -31.63 8.96 40.45
CA ALA A 162 -32.60 9.71 41.24
C ALA A 162 -32.74 9.04 42.59
N SER A 163 -32.18 9.68 43.60
CA SER A 163 -32.52 9.48 45.02
C SER A 163 -33.94 9.95 45.23
N VAL A 164 -34.84 9.06 45.64
CA VAL A 164 -36.09 9.42 46.26
C VAL A 164 -36.07 8.95 47.70
N SER A 165 -36.04 9.93 48.56
CA SER A 165 -36.25 9.82 50.02
C SER A 165 -37.74 9.68 50.31
N ARG A 166 -38.16 8.60 50.98
CA ARG A 166 -39.11 8.57 52.11
C ARG A 166 -39.31 7.15 52.56
#